data_eef1e6becf85e79d9e899b2d01604c78
#
_entry.id   eef1e6becf85e79d9e899b2d01604c78
#
_cell.length_a   1.000
_cell.length_b   1.000
_cell.length_c   1.000
_cell.angle_alpha   90.00
_cell.angle_beta   90.00
_cell.angle_gamma   90.00
#
_symmetry.space_group_name_H-M   'P 1'
#
loop_
_entity.id
_entity.type
_entity.pdbx_description
1 polymer ?
#
loop_
_entity_poly.entity_id
_entity_poly.type
_entity_poly.pdbx_seq_one_letter_code
_entity_poly.pdbx_strand_id
1 'polypeptide(L)'
;NKLQKLVTAREDYIAKCSGRRSFPWRIAIVSSDDKELLDNDMVYKLAAPSRLEDTSWIKPGKVAWEWWNSCGLSGVDFKAGVNNVTYKAYIDFASKHGIEYVILDEGWAVNLKADLFQVVPEIDLKELVAYADSKHVGLILWAGYYAFERDLERICKHYSELGIKGFKVDFMDRDDQAMVDFHYRGAEIAAKYHLMLDYHGTYKPTGMNRTYPNVINFEGVHGLEQLKFSGSEKVDQVTYDVTMPFIRMIAGPVDYTQGAMKNGNKRNFRAVNEEPMSMGTRCRQLAEYVIFEAPLSMLCDSPVLYERESECTSYISDIPTVWDETKALNGKIGEY
;
A
#
# COMPACT_ATOMS: atom_id res chain seq x y z
N ASN A 1 -4.70 22.17 -4.43
CA ASN A 1 -3.89 21.04 -3.95
C ASN A 1 -2.73 21.55 -3.10
N LYS A 2 -2.50 20.95 -1.94
CA LYS A 2 -1.49 21.40 -0.96
C LYS A 2 -0.05 21.20 -1.51
N LEU A 3 0.17 20.12 -2.24
CA LEU A 3 1.45 19.82 -2.88
C LEU A 3 1.75 20.75 -4.05
N GLN A 4 0.76 21.09 -4.86
CA GLN A 4 0.90 22.03 -5.94
C GLN A 4 1.32 23.43 -5.44
N LYS A 5 0.85 23.85 -4.27
CA LYS A 5 1.34 25.08 -3.63
C LYS A 5 2.83 25.02 -3.29
N LEU A 6 3.35 23.85 -2.88
CA LEU A 6 4.77 23.68 -2.59
C LEU A 6 5.62 23.81 -3.86
N VAL A 7 5.17 23.24 -4.97
CA VAL A 7 5.84 23.38 -6.28
C VAL A 7 5.86 24.84 -6.70
N THR A 8 4.73 25.50 -6.70
CA THR A 8 4.62 26.92 -7.07
C THR A 8 5.47 27.85 -6.16
N ALA A 9 5.67 27.47 -4.90
CA ALA A 9 6.53 28.21 -3.99
C ALA A 9 8.03 28.02 -4.23
N ARG A 10 8.43 26.93 -4.92
CA ARG A 10 9.83 26.63 -5.21
C ARG A 10 10.27 27.11 -6.60
N GLU A 11 9.35 27.08 -7.56
CA GLU A 11 9.59 27.40 -8.95
C GLU A 11 8.48 28.34 -9.45
N ASP A 12 8.79 29.13 -10.44
CA ASP A 12 7.84 30.03 -11.11
C ASP A 12 7.03 29.33 -12.23
N TYR A 13 7.12 28.00 -12.33
CA TYR A 13 6.42 27.18 -13.30
C TYR A 13 5.94 25.86 -12.67
N ILE A 14 4.89 25.26 -13.25
CA ILE A 14 4.37 23.93 -12.86
C ILE A 14 5.10 22.81 -13.61
N ALA A 15 5.38 23.01 -14.90
CA ALA A 15 6.07 22.05 -15.74
C ALA A 15 6.86 22.73 -16.86
N LYS A 16 8.00 22.19 -17.21
CA LYS A 16 8.79 22.56 -18.39
C LYS A 16 8.50 21.59 -19.52
N CYS A 17 8.22 22.11 -20.69
CA CYS A 17 7.91 21.31 -21.87
C CYS A 17 8.67 21.88 -23.07
N SER A 18 9.18 20.98 -23.93
CA SER A 18 9.80 21.34 -25.18
C SER A 18 8.81 21.25 -26.34
N GLY A 19 8.68 22.32 -27.13
CA GLY A 19 7.91 22.31 -28.38
C GLY A 19 6.43 21.91 -28.22
N ARG A 20 5.96 21.01 -29.09
CA ARG A 20 4.61 20.47 -29.04
C ARG A 20 4.46 19.41 -27.97
N ARG A 21 3.31 19.42 -27.29
CA ARG A 21 2.95 18.36 -26.32
C ARG A 21 1.44 18.07 -26.38
N SER A 22 1.07 16.87 -25.99
CA SER A 22 -0.30 16.52 -25.63
C SER A 22 -0.53 16.82 -24.16
N PHE A 23 -1.68 17.39 -23.83
CA PHE A 23 -2.09 17.61 -22.45
C PHE A 23 -2.85 16.37 -21.94
N PRO A 24 -2.78 16.08 -20.64
CA PRO A 24 -3.57 14.99 -20.06
C PRO A 24 -5.06 15.32 -20.14
N TRP A 25 -5.87 14.27 -20.24
CA TRP A 25 -7.30 14.38 -20.11
C TRP A 25 -7.67 14.85 -18.70
N ARG A 26 -8.67 15.70 -18.62
CA ARG A 26 -9.37 16.00 -17.37
C ARG A 26 -10.72 15.32 -17.44
N ILE A 27 -11.01 14.49 -16.44
CA ILE A 27 -12.22 13.67 -16.39
C ILE A 27 -13.14 14.26 -15.33
N ALA A 28 -14.38 14.50 -15.69
CA ALA A 28 -15.46 14.80 -14.77
C ALA A 28 -16.49 13.66 -14.88
N ILE A 29 -16.75 12.99 -13.76
CA ILE A 29 -17.75 11.94 -13.66
C ILE A 29 -19.00 12.57 -13.09
N VAL A 30 -20.12 12.43 -13.79
CA VAL A 30 -21.44 12.90 -13.36
C VAL A 30 -22.32 11.67 -13.19
N SER A 31 -22.83 11.47 -11.99
CA SER A 31 -23.69 10.36 -11.63
C SER A 31 -25.02 10.85 -11.09
N SER A 32 -26.08 10.10 -11.30
CA SER A 32 -27.41 10.34 -10.72
C SER A 32 -27.64 9.63 -9.40
N ASP A 33 -26.78 8.66 -9.08
CA ASP A 33 -26.84 7.85 -7.86
C ASP A 33 -25.43 7.61 -7.32
N ASP A 34 -25.22 7.79 -6.04
CA ASP A 34 -23.90 7.68 -5.42
C ASP A 34 -23.24 6.31 -5.67
N LYS A 35 -24.00 5.22 -5.67
CA LYS A 35 -23.47 3.87 -5.90
C LYS A 35 -22.76 3.69 -7.25
N GLU A 36 -23.14 4.46 -8.28
CA GLU A 36 -22.51 4.41 -9.60
C GLU A 36 -21.04 4.92 -9.59
N LEU A 37 -20.61 5.52 -8.49
CA LEU A 37 -19.24 5.96 -8.30
C LEU A 37 -18.34 4.84 -7.78
N LEU A 38 -18.92 3.80 -7.13
CA LEU A 38 -18.16 2.73 -6.50
C LEU A 38 -17.58 1.71 -7.49
N ASP A 39 -18.28 1.45 -8.59
CA ASP A 39 -17.87 0.53 -9.64
C ASP A 39 -17.45 1.27 -10.93
N ASN A 40 -17.06 2.53 -10.81
CA ASN A 40 -16.68 3.38 -11.93
C ASN A 40 -15.23 3.13 -12.37
N ASP A 41 -15.05 2.59 -13.56
CA ASP A 41 -13.76 2.25 -14.17
C ASP A 41 -13.29 3.22 -15.28
N MET A 42 -13.87 4.42 -15.34
CA MET A 42 -13.61 5.38 -16.40
C MET A 42 -12.14 5.78 -16.50
N VAL A 43 -11.43 5.85 -15.36
CA VAL A 43 -10.01 6.17 -15.36
C VAL A 43 -9.19 5.12 -16.10
N TYR A 44 -9.52 3.84 -15.95
CA TYR A 44 -8.86 2.75 -16.67
C TYR A 44 -9.22 2.75 -18.17
N LYS A 45 -10.49 3.00 -18.51
CA LYS A 45 -10.92 3.09 -19.91
C LYS A 45 -10.21 4.18 -20.68
N LEU A 46 -9.91 5.30 -20.05
CA LEU A 46 -9.27 6.47 -20.67
C LEU A 46 -7.74 6.48 -20.54
N ALA A 47 -7.16 5.69 -19.66
CA ALA A 47 -5.72 5.57 -19.51
C ALA A 47 -5.06 4.92 -20.74
N ALA A 48 -3.78 5.22 -20.95
CA ALA A 48 -3.00 4.57 -22.00
C ALA A 48 -2.94 3.04 -21.77
N PRO A 49 -2.91 2.25 -22.85
CA PRO A 49 -2.81 0.79 -22.74
C PRO A 49 -1.50 0.36 -22.07
N SER A 50 -1.45 -0.89 -21.60
CA SER A 50 -0.25 -1.48 -21.02
C SER A 50 0.96 -1.34 -21.94
N ARG A 51 2.08 -1.00 -21.34
CA ARG A 51 3.40 -1.00 -21.99
C ARG A 51 4.19 -2.28 -21.70
N LEU A 52 3.63 -3.16 -20.86
CA LEU A 52 4.23 -4.45 -20.55
C LEU A 52 3.65 -5.52 -21.47
N GLU A 53 4.51 -6.27 -22.15
CA GLU A 53 4.13 -7.38 -23.02
C GLU A 53 3.73 -8.62 -22.20
N ASP A 54 4.46 -8.90 -21.12
CA ASP A 54 4.18 -9.97 -20.17
C ASP A 54 3.85 -9.40 -18.79
N THR A 55 2.67 -9.74 -18.30
CA THR A 55 2.19 -9.40 -16.95
C THR A 55 1.97 -10.62 -16.07
N SER A 56 2.31 -11.81 -16.56
CA SER A 56 2.04 -13.09 -15.90
C SER A 56 2.78 -13.24 -14.54
N TRP A 57 3.86 -12.51 -14.36
CA TRP A 57 4.66 -12.47 -13.14
C TRP A 57 4.08 -11.55 -12.05
N ILE A 58 3.17 -10.63 -12.41
CA ILE A 58 2.49 -9.74 -11.47
C ILE A 58 1.42 -10.57 -10.74
N LYS A 59 1.57 -10.71 -9.44
CA LYS A 59 0.67 -11.53 -8.62
C LYS A 59 0.04 -10.66 -7.54
N PRO A 60 -1.22 -10.25 -7.73
CA PRO A 60 -2.01 -9.66 -6.64
C PRO A 60 -2.07 -10.60 -5.44
N GLY A 61 -2.22 -10.05 -4.26
CA GLY A 61 -2.31 -10.87 -3.05
C GLY A 61 -2.42 -10.04 -1.78
N LYS A 62 -2.57 -10.73 -0.67
CA LYS A 62 -2.58 -10.16 0.67
C LYS A 62 -1.17 -10.08 1.22
N VAL A 63 -0.93 -9.09 2.07
CA VAL A 63 0.39 -8.87 2.65
C VAL A 63 0.29 -8.64 4.16
N ALA A 64 1.01 -9.43 4.95
CA ALA A 64 1.16 -9.19 6.37
C ALA A 64 2.19 -8.09 6.62
N TRP A 65 1.81 -7.09 7.43
CA TRP A 65 2.55 -5.83 7.60
C TRP A 65 2.77 -5.52 9.08
N GLU A 66 4.04 -5.34 9.47
CA GLU A 66 4.44 -5.23 10.86
C GLU A 66 4.48 -3.80 11.42
N TRP A 67 4.52 -2.80 10.56
CA TRP A 67 4.73 -1.41 10.96
C TRP A 67 3.59 -0.86 11.84
N TRP A 68 2.34 -1.29 11.59
CA TRP A 68 1.19 -0.89 12.41
C TRP A 68 1.43 -1.14 13.89
N ASN A 69 1.99 -2.28 14.25
CA ASN A 69 2.31 -2.66 15.63
C ASN A 69 3.76 -2.33 16.03
N SER A 70 4.42 -1.41 15.33
CA SER A 70 5.82 -1.02 15.57
C SER A 70 6.77 -2.23 15.62
N CYS A 71 6.59 -3.18 14.70
CA CYS A 71 7.27 -4.48 14.63
C CYS A 71 7.12 -5.31 15.91
N GLY A 72 6.12 -5.03 16.73
CA GLY A 72 5.87 -5.69 18.01
C GLY A 72 5.05 -6.97 17.87
N LEU A 73 5.45 -8.00 18.61
CA LEU A 73 4.65 -9.21 18.81
C LEU A 73 4.54 -9.48 20.31
N SER A 74 3.33 -9.71 20.79
CA SER A 74 3.07 -10.10 22.18
C SER A 74 2.92 -11.62 22.29
N GLY A 75 3.27 -12.19 23.45
CA GLY A 75 3.08 -13.63 23.73
C GLY A 75 4.06 -14.54 22.98
N VAL A 76 5.20 -14.03 22.55
CA VAL A 76 6.32 -14.77 21.95
C VAL A 76 7.46 -14.92 22.96
N ASP A 77 8.32 -15.91 22.78
CA ASP A 77 9.44 -16.22 23.65
C ASP A 77 10.77 -15.58 23.23
N PHE A 78 10.69 -14.63 22.30
CA PHE A 78 11.82 -13.86 21.78
C PHE A 78 11.56 -12.36 21.84
N LYS A 79 12.62 -11.55 21.71
CA LYS A 79 12.49 -10.10 21.62
C LYS A 79 12.03 -9.71 20.22
N ALA A 80 10.77 -9.29 20.10
CA ALA A 80 10.22 -8.77 18.85
C ALA A 80 10.86 -7.42 18.47
N GLY A 81 10.87 -7.13 17.18
CA GLY A 81 11.43 -5.92 16.58
C GLY A 81 11.87 -6.17 15.12
N VAL A 82 12.66 -5.27 14.59
CA VAL A 82 13.25 -5.42 13.25
C VAL A 82 14.39 -6.46 13.33
N ASN A 83 14.06 -7.74 13.20
CA ASN A 83 15.02 -8.85 13.23
C ASN A 83 14.43 -10.10 12.55
N ASN A 84 15.32 -11.01 12.14
CA ASN A 84 14.93 -12.22 11.41
C ASN A 84 13.90 -13.09 12.15
N VAL A 85 13.98 -13.19 13.48
CA VAL A 85 13.05 -14.04 14.25
C VAL A 85 11.63 -13.50 14.18
N THR A 86 11.45 -12.19 14.26
CA THR A 86 10.15 -11.54 14.12
C THR A 86 9.58 -11.76 12.71
N TYR A 87 10.37 -11.51 11.67
CA TYR A 87 9.89 -11.70 10.29
C TYR A 87 9.59 -13.17 9.97
N LYS A 88 10.33 -14.12 10.51
CA LYS A 88 9.98 -15.55 10.40
C LYS A 88 8.62 -15.86 11.02
N ALA A 89 8.28 -15.25 12.16
CA ALA A 89 6.94 -15.40 12.74
C ALA A 89 5.83 -14.83 11.84
N TYR A 90 6.07 -13.70 11.18
CA TYR A 90 5.15 -13.16 10.17
C TYR A 90 5.04 -14.06 8.93
N ILE A 91 6.15 -14.63 8.47
CA ILE A 91 6.18 -15.58 7.35
C ILE A 91 5.42 -16.86 7.68
N ASP A 92 5.60 -17.41 8.88
CA ASP A 92 4.88 -18.60 9.36
C ASP A 92 3.37 -18.34 9.43
N PHE A 93 2.97 -17.19 9.95
CA PHE A 93 1.58 -16.75 9.96
C PHE A 93 1.02 -16.63 8.52
N ALA A 94 1.73 -15.94 7.64
CA ALA A 94 1.33 -15.77 6.25
C ALA A 94 1.15 -17.12 5.55
N SER A 95 2.13 -18.02 5.67
CA SER A 95 2.07 -19.37 5.12
C SER A 95 0.87 -20.18 5.65
N LYS A 96 0.63 -20.13 6.97
CA LYS A 96 -0.47 -20.84 7.62
C LYS A 96 -1.84 -20.42 7.10
N HIS A 97 -2.02 -19.14 6.81
CA HIS A 97 -3.29 -18.56 6.43
C HIS A 97 -3.42 -18.27 4.91
N GLY A 98 -2.47 -18.73 4.09
CA GLY A 98 -2.52 -18.49 2.64
C GLY A 98 -2.38 -17.01 2.26
N ILE A 99 -1.67 -16.22 3.09
CA ILE A 99 -1.31 -14.84 2.78
C ILE A 99 -0.06 -14.87 1.89
N GLU A 100 -0.12 -14.18 0.76
CA GLU A 100 0.87 -14.30 -0.29
C GLU A 100 2.20 -13.63 0.04
N TYR A 101 2.17 -12.55 0.85
CA TYR A 101 3.35 -11.72 1.08
C TYR A 101 3.54 -11.33 2.55
N VAL A 102 4.79 -11.02 2.87
CA VAL A 102 5.19 -10.24 4.06
C VAL A 102 5.98 -9.04 3.58
N ILE A 103 5.69 -7.86 4.11
CA ILE A 103 6.48 -6.67 3.87
C ILE A 103 7.42 -6.41 5.04
N LEU A 104 8.68 -6.10 4.74
CA LEU A 104 9.63 -5.51 5.68
C LEU A 104 9.53 -4.01 5.51
N ASP A 105 8.85 -3.33 6.43
CA ASP A 105 8.66 -1.87 6.39
C ASP A 105 9.91 -1.12 6.86
N GLU A 106 9.84 0.17 7.11
CA GLU A 106 10.99 1.00 7.49
C GLU A 106 11.79 0.40 8.65
N GLY A 107 13.10 0.30 8.49
CA GLY A 107 14.03 -0.17 9.52
C GLY A 107 14.92 -1.35 9.14
N TRP A 108 14.62 -2.12 8.10
CA TRP A 108 15.47 -3.21 7.63
C TRP A 108 16.80 -2.72 7.02
N ALA A 109 16.81 -1.51 6.46
CA ALA A 109 18.01 -0.80 6.00
C ALA A 109 18.36 0.33 6.96
N VAL A 110 19.63 0.74 7.00
CA VAL A 110 20.12 1.77 7.92
C VAL A 110 19.45 3.12 7.62
N ASN A 111 18.68 3.62 8.56
CA ASN A 111 17.93 4.87 8.43
C ASN A 111 18.86 6.08 8.20
N LEU A 112 18.32 7.09 7.51
CA LEU A 112 18.98 8.39 7.22
C LEU A 112 20.28 8.30 6.41
N LYS A 113 20.59 7.14 5.81
CA LYS A 113 21.74 6.99 4.91
C LYS A 113 21.36 7.08 3.43
N ALA A 114 20.06 6.97 3.13
CA ALA A 114 19.55 6.86 1.76
C ALA A 114 20.36 5.82 0.94
N ASP A 115 20.61 4.66 1.54
CA ASP A 115 21.39 3.58 0.95
C ASP A 115 20.77 2.23 1.31
N LEU A 116 20.00 1.67 0.37
CA LEU A 116 19.32 0.39 0.58
C LEU A 116 20.25 -0.83 0.59
N PHE A 117 21.54 -0.65 0.28
CA PHE A 117 22.53 -1.73 0.39
C PHE A 117 23.14 -1.85 1.80
N GLN A 118 22.84 -0.89 2.69
CA GLN A 118 23.24 -0.94 4.09
C GLN A 118 22.12 -1.59 4.92
N VAL A 119 22.06 -2.91 4.91
CA VAL A 119 21.12 -3.69 5.73
C VAL A 119 21.55 -3.63 7.20
N VAL A 120 20.60 -3.54 8.14
CA VAL A 120 20.92 -3.55 9.57
C VAL A 120 21.44 -4.92 10.01
N PRO A 121 22.31 -5.01 11.04
CA PRO A 121 22.94 -6.27 11.44
C PRO A 121 21.96 -7.36 11.90
N GLU A 122 20.78 -6.95 12.36
CA GLU A 122 19.74 -7.85 12.86
C GLU A 122 18.94 -8.54 11.74
N ILE A 123 19.17 -8.14 10.47
CA ILE A 123 18.50 -8.66 9.28
C ILE A 123 19.49 -9.37 8.35
N ASP A 124 19.26 -10.65 8.11
CA ASP A 124 19.84 -11.40 7.00
C ASP A 124 18.74 -11.64 5.94
N LEU A 125 18.75 -10.82 4.91
CA LEU A 125 17.76 -10.91 3.82
C LEU A 125 17.87 -12.23 3.03
N LYS A 126 19.07 -12.80 2.89
CA LYS A 126 19.24 -14.08 2.18
C LYS A 126 18.57 -15.22 2.95
N GLU A 127 18.77 -15.24 4.25
CA GLU A 127 18.12 -16.20 5.13
C GLU A 127 16.59 -16.04 5.10
N LEU A 128 16.10 -14.79 5.18
CA LEU A 128 14.65 -14.51 5.14
C LEU A 128 14.02 -14.90 3.81
N VAL A 129 14.64 -14.58 2.68
CA VAL A 129 14.14 -14.97 1.35
C VAL A 129 14.09 -16.49 1.23
N ALA A 130 15.16 -17.20 1.59
CA ALA A 130 15.19 -18.65 1.54
C ALA A 130 14.12 -19.28 2.45
N TYR A 131 13.91 -18.69 3.63
CA TYR A 131 12.87 -19.14 4.56
C TYR A 131 11.46 -18.89 3.98
N ALA A 132 11.20 -17.70 3.46
CA ALA A 132 9.92 -17.33 2.86
C ALA A 132 9.58 -18.19 1.63
N ASP A 133 10.56 -18.44 0.75
CA ASP A 133 10.40 -19.34 -0.40
C ASP A 133 10.04 -20.76 0.04
N SER A 134 10.66 -21.28 1.11
CA SER A 134 10.32 -22.60 1.68
C SER A 134 8.90 -22.69 2.22
N LYS A 135 8.30 -21.55 2.50
CA LYS A 135 6.93 -21.38 3.02
C LYS A 135 5.93 -20.90 1.95
N HIS A 136 6.37 -20.72 0.71
CA HIS A 136 5.59 -20.16 -0.39
C HIS A 136 5.06 -18.75 -0.14
N VAL A 137 5.84 -17.93 0.55
CA VAL A 137 5.54 -16.53 0.87
C VAL A 137 6.53 -15.62 0.16
N GLY A 138 6.05 -14.57 -0.50
CA GLY A 138 6.90 -13.56 -1.13
C GLY A 138 7.30 -12.46 -0.14
N LEU A 139 8.49 -11.87 -0.32
CA LEU A 139 8.91 -10.71 0.47
C LEU A 139 8.87 -9.43 -0.37
N ILE A 140 8.35 -8.37 0.25
CA ILE A 140 8.33 -7.01 -0.27
C ILE A 140 9.16 -6.14 0.69
N LEU A 141 9.91 -5.18 0.18
CA LEU A 141 10.73 -4.29 0.99
C LEU A 141 10.21 -2.85 0.93
N TRP A 142 10.27 -2.17 2.05
CA TRP A 142 10.05 -0.72 2.07
C TRP A 142 11.29 0.02 1.59
N ALA A 143 11.09 1.15 0.92
CA ALA A 143 12.17 2.02 0.47
C ALA A 143 11.73 3.49 0.53
N GLY A 144 12.51 4.34 1.20
CA GLY A 144 12.34 5.77 1.07
C GLY A 144 12.69 6.25 -0.34
N TYR A 145 11.90 7.18 -0.88
CA TYR A 145 12.04 7.70 -2.24
C TYR A 145 13.49 8.07 -2.62
N TYR A 146 14.16 8.85 -1.79
CA TYR A 146 15.53 9.29 -2.10
C TYR A 146 16.54 8.14 -2.23
N ALA A 147 16.39 7.12 -1.39
CA ALA A 147 17.26 5.94 -1.43
C ALA A 147 16.97 5.12 -2.69
N PHE A 148 15.70 4.96 -3.03
CA PHE A 148 15.27 4.18 -4.19
C PHE A 148 15.64 4.86 -5.51
N GLU A 149 15.38 6.16 -5.65
CA GLU A 149 15.68 6.91 -6.86
C GLU A 149 17.18 6.99 -7.16
N ARG A 150 18.01 7.16 -6.11
CA ARG A 150 19.46 7.34 -6.25
C ARG A 150 20.14 6.22 -7.02
N ASP A 151 19.78 4.99 -6.75
CA ASP A 151 20.39 3.79 -7.33
C ASP A 151 19.34 2.86 -7.99
N LEU A 152 18.27 3.43 -8.53
CA LEU A 152 17.03 2.74 -8.94
C LEU A 152 17.28 1.43 -9.70
N GLU A 153 18.02 1.45 -10.81
CA GLU A 153 18.23 0.25 -11.62
C GLU A 153 19.08 -0.79 -10.89
N ARG A 154 20.10 -0.35 -10.16
CA ARG A 154 20.98 -1.23 -9.38
C ARG A 154 20.21 -1.90 -8.24
N ILE A 155 19.32 -1.17 -7.58
CA ILE A 155 18.45 -1.68 -6.51
C ILE A 155 17.49 -2.72 -7.10
N CYS A 156 16.76 -2.38 -8.16
CA CYS A 156 15.81 -3.29 -8.77
C CYS A 156 16.49 -4.59 -9.22
N LYS A 157 17.63 -4.50 -9.89
CA LYS A 157 18.41 -5.66 -10.29
C LYS A 157 18.83 -6.52 -9.11
N HIS A 158 19.48 -5.93 -8.11
CA HIS A 158 20.03 -6.64 -6.97
C HIS A 158 18.95 -7.38 -6.17
N TYR A 159 17.87 -6.70 -5.86
CA TYR A 159 16.81 -7.28 -5.01
C TYR A 159 15.92 -8.26 -5.77
N SER A 160 15.73 -8.10 -7.08
CA SER A 160 15.12 -9.13 -7.93
C SER A 160 15.97 -10.41 -7.98
N GLU A 161 17.29 -10.28 -8.19
CA GLU A 161 18.23 -11.41 -8.17
C GLU A 161 18.27 -12.11 -6.79
N LEU A 162 18.04 -11.37 -5.71
CA LEU A 162 17.92 -11.93 -4.36
C LEU A 162 16.62 -12.70 -4.14
N GLY A 163 15.56 -12.42 -4.91
CA GLY A 163 14.26 -13.08 -4.82
C GLY A 163 13.13 -12.20 -4.24
N ILE A 164 13.38 -10.92 -3.99
CA ILE A 164 12.37 -9.95 -3.54
C ILE A 164 11.31 -9.76 -4.64
N LYS A 165 10.06 -9.58 -4.25
CA LYS A 165 8.90 -9.49 -5.16
C LYS A 165 8.48 -8.07 -5.48
N GLY A 166 8.89 -7.09 -4.70
CA GLY A 166 8.51 -5.70 -4.94
C GLY A 166 9.00 -4.73 -3.87
N PHE A 167 8.63 -3.47 -4.05
CA PHE A 167 8.92 -2.40 -3.10
C PHE A 167 7.67 -1.58 -2.78
N LYS A 168 7.52 -1.24 -1.50
CA LYS A 168 6.72 -0.12 -1.03
C LYS A 168 7.64 1.10 -1.02
N VAL A 169 7.42 2.05 -1.94
CA VAL A 169 8.26 3.25 -2.07
C VAL A 169 7.52 4.44 -1.48
N ASP A 170 8.14 5.09 -0.49
CA ASP A 170 7.47 6.03 0.39
C ASP A 170 8.18 7.39 0.48
N PHE A 171 7.49 8.38 1.10
CA PHE A 171 7.98 9.73 1.37
C PHE A 171 8.26 10.58 0.12
N MET A 172 7.44 10.45 -0.90
CA MET A 172 7.55 11.26 -2.11
C MET A 172 7.03 12.69 -1.92
N ASP A 173 5.91 12.86 -1.20
CA ASP A 173 5.34 14.13 -0.72
C ASP A 173 5.26 15.27 -1.74
N ARG A 174 5.16 14.95 -3.04
CA ARG A 174 5.07 15.92 -4.12
C ARG A 174 4.32 15.36 -5.32
N ASP A 175 3.80 16.27 -6.17
CA ASP A 175 3.03 15.95 -7.37
C ASP A 175 3.47 16.79 -8.59
N ASP A 176 4.70 17.28 -8.57
CA ASP A 176 5.30 18.05 -9.67
C ASP A 176 5.81 17.14 -10.80
N GLN A 177 6.24 17.74 -11.89
CA GLN A 177 6.71 17.04 -13.08
C GLN A 177 7.83 16.02 -12.74
N ALA A 178 8.79 16.41 -11.93
CA ALA A 178 9.91 15.53 -11.58
C ALA A 178 9.44 14.26 -10.86
N MET A 179 8.45 14.39 -9.97
CA MET A 179 7.87 13.25 -9.26
C MET A 179 7.00 12.40 -10.17
N VAL A 180 6.21 12.99 -11.07
CA VAL A 180 5.45 12.23 -12.06
C VAL A 180 6.39 11.45 -12.98
N ASP A 181 7.47 12.08 -13.46
CA ASP A 181 8.49 11.42 -14.30
C ASP A 181 9.17 10.27 -13.54
N PHE A 182 9.43 10.45 -12.24
CA PHE A 182 9.98 9.37 -11.40
C PHE A 182 9.02 8.18 -11.33
N HIS A 183 7.72 8.39 -11.09
CA HIS A 183 6.76 7.29 -11.01
C HIS A 183 6.77 6.41 -12.26
N TYR A 184 6.79 7.04 -13.45
CA TYR A 184 6.86 6.30 -14.72
C TYR A 184 8.20 5.60 -14.91
N ARG A 185 9.31 6.26 -14.63
CA ARG A 185 10.64 5.67 -14.71
C ARG A 185 10.83 4.53 -13.71
N GLY A 186 10.35 4.71 -12.48
CA GLY A 186 10.36 3.68 -11.45
C GLY A 186 9.58 2.44 -11.86
N ALA A 187 8.37 2.65 -12.39
CA ALA A 187 7.51 1.57 -12.89
C ALA A 187 8.18 0.79 -14.02
N GLU A 188 8.74 1.48 -15.01
CA GLU A 188 9.41 0.87 -16.16
C GLU A 188 10.63 0.04 -15.73
N ILE A 189 11.50 0.61 -14.88
CA ILE A 189 12.71 -0.09 -14.42
C ILE A 189 12.34 -1.26 -13.51
N ALA A 190 11.40 -1.10 -12.57
CA ALA A 190 10.94 -2.20 -11.73
C ALA A 190 10.34 -3.34 -12.57
N ALA A 191 9.54 -3.02 -13.60
CA ALA A 191 8.98 -4.01 -14.50
C ALA A 191 10.05 -4.81 -15.25
N LYS A 192 11.13 -4.18 -15.70
CA LYS A 192 12.30 -4.83 -16.34
C LYS A 192 12.89 -5.94 -15.46
N TYR A 193 12.78 -5.81 -14.15
CA TYR A 193 13.29 -6.77 -13.16
C TYR A 193 12.18 -7.56 -12.47
N HIS A 194 10.95 -7.56 -13.01
CA HIS A 194 9.79 -8.26 -12.46
C HIS A 194 9.50 -7.92 -11.00
N LEU A 195 9.54 -6.63 -10.66
CA LEU A 195 9.22 -6.12 -9.33
C LEU A 195 7.91 -5.34 -9.32
N MET A 196 7.04 -5.65 -8.39
CA MET A 196 5.83 -4.88 -8.10
C MET A 196 6.17 -3.63 -7.29
N LEU A 197 5.37 -2.58 -7.44
CA LEU A 197 5.51 -1.34 -6.68
C LEU A 197 4.18 -0.97 -6.02
N ASP A 198 4.29 -0.55 -4.76
CA ASP A 198 3.27 0.15 -4.00
C ASP A 198 3.80 1.54 -3.66
N TYR A 199 3.11 2.59 -4.11
CA TYR A 199 3.57 3.97 -3.90
C TYR A 199 2.86 4.62 -2.71
N HIS A 200 3.65 5.01 -1.71
CA HIS A 200 3.23 5.70 -0.50
C HIS A 200 3.75 7.15 -0.42
N GLY A 201 3.20 7.96 0.48
CA GLY A 201 3.53 9.38 0.56
C GLY A 201 3.33 10.11 -0.78
N THR A 202 2.35 9.73 -1.56
CA THR A 202 2.17 10.15 -2.95
C THR A 202 0.78 10.72 -3.24
N TYR A 203 0.60 11.23 -4.45
CA TYR A 203 -0.71 11.63 -4.97
C TYR A 203 -1.54 10.39 -5.38
N LYS A 204 -2.86 10.58 -5.50
CA LYS A 204 -3.76 9.53 -5.99
C LYS A 204 -3.40 9.10 -7.42
N PRO A 205 -3.60 7.83 -7.80
CA PRO A 205 -3.32 7.35 -9.16
C PRO A 205 -4.19 8.07 -10.20
N THR A 206 -3.73 8.01 -11.44
CA THR A 206 -4.37 8.66 -12.59
C THR A 206 -4.43 7.74 -13.82
N GLY A 207 -4.63 6.44 -13.59
CA GLY A 207 -4.67 5.42 -14.63
C GLY A 207 -3.32 4.77 -14.95
N MET A 208 -2.26 5.09 -14.20
CA MET A 208 -0.93 4.51 -14.37
C MET A 208 -0.94 2.99 -14.25
N ASN A 209 -1.77 2.44 -13.37
CA ASN A 209 -1.92 1.00 -13.15
C ASN A 209 -2.33 0.22 -14.40
N ARG A 210 -3.03 0.83 -15.35
CA ARG A 210 -3.28 0.23 -16.65
C ARG A 210 -2.04 0.23 -17.54
N THR A 211 -1.28 1.34 -17.53
CA THR A 211 -0.08 1.51 -18.37
C THR A 211 1.09 0.69 -17.85
N TYR A 212 1.23 0.62 -16.54
CA TYR A 212 2.23 -0.17 -15.83
C TYR A 212 1.55 -0.98 -14.71
N PRO A 213 1.00 -2.16 -15.03
CA PRO A 213 0.28 -3.01 -14.07
C PRO A 213 1.11 -3.47 -12.88
N ASN A 214 2.44 -3.39 -12.97
CA ASN A 214 3.35 -3.68 -11.85
C ASN A 214 3.34 -2.61 -10.76
N VAL A 215 2.79 -1.42 -11.02
CA VAL A 215 2.44 -0.47 -9.96
C VAL A 215 1.07 -0.91 -9.44
N ILE A 216 1.12 -1.82 -8.47
CA ILE A 216 -0.05 -2.59 -8.06
C ILE A 216 -0.94 -1.80 -7.11
N ASN A 217 -0.37 -0.89 -6.33
CA ASN A 217 -1.13 -0.12 -5.35
C ASN A 217 -0.60 1.32 -5.18
N PHE A 218 -1.42 2.18 -4.59
CA PHE A 218 -1.12 3.57 -4.25
C PHE A 218 -1.77 3.95 -2.93
N GLU A 219 -1.06 4.65 -2.06
CA GLU A 219 -1.68 5.27 -0.91
C GLU A 219 -2.59 6.45 -1.35
N GLY A 220 -2.07 7.66 -1.40
CA GLY A 220 -2.79 8.88 -1.77
C GLY A 220 -4.13 9.07 -1.04
N VAL A 221 -4.22 8.64 0.22
CA VAL A 221 -5.42 8.57 1.06
C VAL A 221 -5.07 8.90 2.51
N HIS A 222 -6.04 9.22 3.34
CA HIS A 222 -5.87 9.24 4.79
C HIS A 222 -6.12 7.83 5.32
N GLY A 223 -5.11 6.97 5.21
CA GLY A 223 -5.19 5.54 5.55
C GLY A 223 -5.38 5.26 7.04
N LEU A 224 -5.69 4.01 7.36
CA LEU A 224 -5.88 3.58 8.75
C LEU A 224 -4.65 3.86 9.61
N GLU A 225 -3.45 3.78 9.05
CA GLU A 225 -2.18 4.04 9.72
C GLU A 225 -2.13 5.41 10.42
N GLN A 226 -2.88 6.40 9.93
CA GLN A 226 -2.96 7.72 10.53
C GLN A 226 -3.55 7.69 11.95
N LEU A 227 -4.26 6.64 12.31
CA LEU A 227 -4.83 6.47 13.66
C LEU A 227 -3.79 6.16 14.75
N LYS A 228 -2.53 5.84 14.37
CA LYS A 228 -1.41 5.72 15.31
C LYS A 228 -1.00 7.06 15.92
N PHE A 229 -1.21 8.16 15.21
CA PHE A 229 -0.64 9.46 15.55
C PHE A 229 -1.56 10.29 16.42
N SER A 230 -0.98 11.03 17.37
CA SER A 230 -1.71 11.95 18.25
C SER A 230 -2.52 12.97 17.45
N GLY A 231 -3.74 13.23 17.90
CA GLY A 231 -4.67 14.13 17.21
C GLY A 231 -5.61 13.43 16.24
N SER A 232 -5.39 12.17 15.91
CA SER A 232 -6.27 11.37 15.05
C SER A 232 -7.65 11.14 15.66
N GLU A 233 -7.77 11.22 16.98
CA GLU A 233 -9.06 11.20 17.70
C GLU A 233 -10.01 12.33 17.33
N LYS A 234 -9.51 13.37 16.64
CA LYS A 234 -10.31 14.48 16.11
C LYS A 234 -10.92 14.19 14.75
N VAL A 235 -10.45 13.14 14.08
CA VAL A 235 -10.92 12.73 12.76
C VAL A 235 -12.08 11.74 12.94
N ASP A 236 -13.18 11.96 12.25
CA ASP A 236 -14.25 10.97 12.16
C ASP A 236 -13.90 9.93 11.09
N GLN A 237 -13.03 8.99 11.47
CA GLN A 237 -12.58 7.96 10.55
C GLN A 237 -13.73 7.08 10.03
N VAL A 238 -14.74 6.84 10.84
CA VAL A 238 -15.91 6.03 10.45
C VAL A 238 -16.66 6.66 9.28
N THR A 239 -16.93 7.97 9.36
CA THR A 239 -17.54 8.72 8.25
C THR A 239 -16.60 8.84 7.05
N TYR A 240 -15.28 8.97 7.30
CA TYR A 240 -14.29 9.00 6.24
C TYR A 240 -14.29 7.70 5.43
N ASP A 241 -14.33 6.54 6.08
CA ASP A 241 -14.25 5.23 5.44
C ASP A 241 -15.47 4.92 4.54
N VAL A 242 -16.64 5.49 4.85
CA VAL A 242 -17.81 5.40 3.97
C VAL A 242 -17.96 6.59 3.01
N THR A 243 -16.97 7.49 2.97
CA THR A 243 -16.88 8.59 2.01
C THR A 243 -15.78 8.33 0.97
N MET A 244 -14.64 7.82 1.41
CA MET A 244 -13.43 7.65 0.62
C MET A 244 -13.64 6.79 -0.65
N PRO A 245 -14.37 5.66 -0.62
CA PRO A 245 -14.59 4.84 -1.81
C PRO A 245 -15.23 5.61 -2.97
N PHE A 246 -16.16 6.50 -2.67
CA PHE A 246 -16.87 7.27 -3.69
C PHE A 246 -16.04 8.36 -4.36
N ILE A 247 -14.96 8.80 -3.73
CA ILE A 247 -14.16 9.94 -4.23
C ILE A 247 -12.71 9.57 -4.54
N ARG A 248 -12.05 8.73 -3.73
CA ARG A 248 -10.65 8.36 -3.92
C ARG A 248 -10.50 7.18 -4.87
N MET A 249 -11.33 6.15 -4.73
CA MET A 249 -11.23 4.94 -5.55
C MET A 249 -11.58 5.14 -7.01
N ILE A 250 -12.35 6.17 -7.37
CA ILE A 250 -12.55 6.59 -8.76
C ILE A 250 -11.21 6.80 -9.50
N ALA A 251 -10.15 7.15 -8.78
CA ALA A 251 -8.83 7.38 -9.35
C ALA A 251 -8.01 6.09 -9.54
N GLY A 252 -8.44 4.97 -8.98
CA GLY A 252 -7.75 3.67 -9.01
C GLY A 252 -7.47 3.09 -7.62
N PRO A 253 -6.67 2.04 -7.51
CA PRO A 253 -6.49 1.25 -6.30
C PRO A 253 -5.98 2.09 -5.13
N VAL A 254 -6.24 1.60 -3.93
CA VAL A 254 -5.90 2.30 -2.68
C VAL A 254 -5.24 1.36 -1.68
N ASP A 255 -4.04 1.71 -1.23
CA ASP A 255 -3.46 1.13 -0.03
C ASP A 255 -3.95 1.91 1.19
N TYR A 256 -5.01 1.40 1.80
CA TYR A 256 -5.64 2.00 2.99
C TYR A 256 -5.07 1.46 4.30
N THR A 257 -4.33 0.34 4.24
CA THR A 257 -3.76 -0.35 5.40
C THR A 257 -4.80 -0.91 6.38
N GLN A 258 -5.89 -1.46 5.87
CA GLN A 258 -7.00 -2.01 6.66
C GLN A 258 -6.65 -3.28 7.45
N GLY A 259 -7.59 -3.73 8.28
CA GLY A 259 -7.53 -5.03 8.93
C GLY A 259 -7.29 -5.01 10.43
N ALA A 260 -7.43 -3.86 11.10
CA ALA A 260 -7.22 -3.79 12.55
C ALA A 260 -8.26 -4.62 13.32
N MET A 261 -7.78 -5.60 14.07
CA MET A 261 -8.61 -6.44 14.94
C MET A 261 -8.87 -5.80 16.30
N LYS A 262 -7.97 -4.93 16.75
CA LYS A 262 -8.16 -4.09 17.94
C LYS A 262 -8.88 -2.81 17.55
N ASN A 263 -10.03 -2.52 18.18
CA ASN A 263 -10.83 -1.35 17.84
C ASN A 263 -11.47 -0.70 19.07
N GLY A 264 -11.80 0.58 18.93
CA GLY A 264 -12.47 1.37 19.93
C GLY A 264 -13.60 2.21 19.33
N ASN A 265 -14.63 2.49 20.12
CA ASN A 265 -15.63 3.47 19.72
C ASN A 265 -15.12 4.91 19.97
N LYS A 266 -15.86 5.93 19.53
CA LYS A 266 -15.48 7.36 19.71
C LYS A 266 -15.14 7.77 21.15
N ARG A 267 -15.61 7.05 22.18
CA ARG A 267 -15.38 7.39 23.59
C ARG A 267 -14.08 6.80 24.14
N ASN A 268 -13.72 5.60 23.68
CA ASN A 268 -12.58 4.84 24.18
C ASN A 268 -11.43 4.69 23.19
N PHE A 269 -11.56 5.22 21.97
CA PHE A 269 -10.45 5.31 21.03
C PHE A 269 -9.27 6.08 21.64
N ARG A 270 -8.07 5.57 21.41
CA ARG A 270 -6.80 6.19 21.79
C ARG A 270 -5.81 6.03 20.63
N ALA A 271 -5.17 7.11 20.25
CA ALA A 271 -4.01 7.08 19.37
C ALA A 271 -2.79 6.61 20.17
N VAL A 272 -2.37 5.37 19.97
CA VAL A 272 -1.18 4.79 20.61
C VAL A 272 -0.30 4.20 19.53
N ASN A 273 0.91 4.71 19.42
CA ASN A 273 1.81 4.34 18.32
C ASN A 273 2.21 2.87 18.34
N GLU A 274 2.53 2.32 19.52
CA GLU A 274 3.03 0.95 19.68
C GLU A 274 1.91 -0.10 19.74
N GLU A 275 0.70 0.31 20.13
CA GLU A 275 -0.48 -0.55 20.23
C GLU A 275 -1.71 0.15 19.63
N PRO A 276 -1.72 0.41 18.35
CA PRO A 276 -2.79 1.16 17.71
C PRO A 276 -4.11 0.38 17.71
N MET A 277 -5.18 1.11 17.43
CA MET A 277 -6.52 0.55 17.27
C MET A 277 -7.27 1.30 16.17
N SER A 278 -8.20 0.63 15.50
CA SER A 278 -9.13 1.32 14.60
C SER A 278 -10.25 2.00 15.40
N MET A 279 -10.88 3.00 14.81
CA MET A 279 -12.11 3.60 15.32
C MET A 279 -13.30 2.87 14.68
N GLY A 280 -14.24 2.35 15.51
CA GLY A 280 -15.45 1.69 15.03
C GLY A 280 -15.46 0.19 15.29
N THR A 281 -15.70 -0.65 14.27
CA THR A 281 -15.90 -2.09 14.45
C THR A 281 -14.99 -2.94 13.57
N ARG A 282 -14.73 -4.18 13.99
CA ARG A 282 -14.04 -5.18 13.15
C ARG A 282 -14.84 -5.52 11.88
N CYS A 283 -16.16 -5.59 11.98
CA CYS A 283 -17.01 -5.83 10.80
C CYS A 283 -16.77 -4.80 9.69
N ARG A 284 -16.53 -3.52 10.05
CA ARG A 284 -16.15 -2.51 9.07
C ARG A 284 -14.78 -2.84 8.46
N GLN A 285 -13.78 -3.19 9.27
CA GLN A 285 -12.46 -3.59 8.79
C GLN A 285 -12.52 -4.80 7.84
N LEU A 286 -13.42 -5.75 8.09
CA LEU A 286 -13.65 -6.87 7.18
C LEU A 286 -14.34 -6.45 5.88
N ALA A 287 -15.30 -5.52 5.96
CA ALA A 287 -15.99 -5.01 4.78
C ALA A 287 -15.05 -4.24 3.84
N GLU A 288 -14.04 -3.56 4.39
CA GLU A 288 -13.03 -2.81 3.63
C GLU A 288 -12.24 -3.71 2.66
N TYR A 289 -12.02 -5.00 2.98
CA TYR A 289 -11.40 -5.97 2.06
C TYR A 289 -12.26 -6.29 0.83
N VAL A 290 -13.56 -6.08 0.91
CA VAL A 290 -14.49 -6.30 -0.21
C VAL A 290 -14.72 -5.02 -0.99
N ILE A 291 -14.84 -3.88 -0.28
CA ILE A 291 -15.24 -2.60 -0.87
C ILE A 291 -14.05 -1.86 -1.48
N PHE A 292 -12.86 -1.92 -0.84
CA PHE A 292 -11.69 -1.18 -1.31
C PHE A 292 -10.99 -1.95 -2.42
N GLU A 293 -10.71 -1.26 -3.52
CA GLU A 293 -9.88 -1.79 -4.60
C GLU A 293 -8.41 -1.77 -4.15
N ALA A 294 -7.91 -2.90 -3.70
CA ALA A 294 -6.56 -3.06 -3.20
C ALA A 294 -5.94 -4.39 -3.67
N PRO A 295 -5.39 -4.43 -4.89
CA PRO A 295 -4.78 -5.65 -5.43
C PRO A 295 -3.61 -6.19 -4.60
N LEU A 296 -2.92 -5.32 -3.86
CA LEU A 296 -1.99 -5.69 -2.79
C LEU A 296 -2.62 -5.25 -1.46
N SER A 297 -3.30 -6.17 -0.79
CA SER A 297 -4.18 -5.85 0.33
C SER A 297 -3.48 -6.09 1.67
N MET A 298 -3.26 -5.02 2.44
CA MET A 298 -2.58 -5.08 3.73
C MET A 298 -3.42 -5.79 4.80
N LEU A 299 -2.75 -6.61 5.61
CA LEU A 299 -3.21 -7.06 6.92
C LEU A 299 -2.38 -6.28 7.96
N CYS A 300 -2.95 -5.21 8.51
CA CYS A 300 -2.17 -4.29 9.32
C CYS A 300 -1.89 -4.81 10.74
N ASP A 301 -2.72 -5.70 11.27
CA ASP A 301 -2.56 -6.13 12.65
C ASP A 301 -1.53 -7.26 12.82
N SER A 302 -1.18 -7.55 14.07
CA SER A 302 -0.17 -8.56 14.36
C SER A 302 -0.70 -9.99 14.18
N PRO A 303 0.16 -10.96 13.82
CA PRO A 303 -0.18 -12.37 13.78
C PRO A 303 -0.92 -12.86 15.02
N VAL A 304 -0.52 -12.41 16.21
CA VAL A 304 -1.12 -12.83 17.48
C VAL A 304 -2.58 -12.35 17.59
N LEU A 305 -2.89 -11.15 17.13
CA LEU A 305 -4.27 -10.64 17.14
C LEU A 305 -5.14 -11.35 16.11
N TYR A 306 -4.62 -11.61 14.93
CA TYR A 306 -5.31 -12.40 13.91
C TYR A 306 -5.58 -13.84 14.37
N GLU A 307 -4.63 -14.48 15.06
CA GLU A 307 -4.84 -15.83 15.62
C GLU A 307 -5.92 -15.85 16.72
N ARG A 308 -6.04 -14.79 17.51
CA ARG A 308 -7.13 -14.65 18.51
C ARG A 308 -8.49 -14.44 17.85
N GLU A 309 -8.53 -13.75 16.75
CA GLU A 309 -9.74 -13.44 15.98
C GLU A 309 -9.81 -14.33 14.73
N SER A 310 -9.64 -15.64 14.93
CA SER A 310 -9.47 -16.64 13.87
C SER A 310 -10.62 -16.66 12.84
N GLU A 311 -11.85 -16.38 13.25
CA GLU A 311 -13.00 -16.25 12.33
C GLU A 311 -12.82 -15.08 11.36
N CYS A 312 -12.37 -13.92 11.87
CA CYS A 312 -12.06 -12.76 11.05
C CYS A 312 -10.89 -13.06 10.10
N THR A 313 -9.86 -13.72 10.60
CA THR A 313 -8.68 -14.09 9.82
C THR A 313 -9.03 -15.07 8.70
N SER A 314 -9.84 -16.08 8.98
CA SER A 314 -10.35 -17.00 7.95
C SER A 314 -11.13 -16.25 6.87
N TYR A 315 -12.02 -15.34 7.25
CA TYR A 315 -12.76 -14.52 6.30
C TYR A 315 -11.82 -13.69 5.40
N ILE A 316 -10.82 -13.00 5.98
CA ILE A 316 -9.82 -12.23 5.20
C ILE A 316 -9.04 -13.17 4.26
N SER A 317 -8.63 -14.34 4.73
CA SER A 317 -7.87 -15.32 3.93
C SER A 317 -8.63 -15.78 2.70
N ASP A 318 -9.95 -15.96 2.81
CA ASP A 318 -10.80 -16.48 1.74
C ASP A 318 -11.19 -15.41 0.69
N ILE A 319 -11.10 -14.11 1.02
CA ILE A 319 -11.46 -13.03 0.09
C ILE A 319 -10.36 -12.86 -0.98
N PRO A 320 -10.70 -12.80 -2.28
CA PRO A 320 -9.74 -12.42 -3.31
C PRO A 320 -9.39 -10.92 -3.23
N THR A 321 -8.23 -10.55 -3.73
CA THR A 321 -7.78 -9.14 -3.81
C THR A 321 -8.09 -8.48 -5.15
N VAL A 322 -8.49 -9.27 -6.14
CA VAL A 322 -8.91 -8.81 -7.47
C VAL A 322 -10.20 -9.54 -7.84
N TRP A 323 -11.15 -8.80 -8.40
CA TRP A 323 -12.46 -9.28 -8.79
C TRP A 323 -12.62 -9.24 -10.30
N ASP A 324 -13.24 -10.26 -10.89
CA ASP A 324 -13.60 -10.27 -12.32
C ASP A 324 -14.75 -9.31 -12.62
N GLU A 325 -15.68 -9.16 -11.69
CA GLU A 325 -16.83 -8.25 -11.80
C GLU A 325 -17.15 -7.66 -10.42
N THR A 326 -17.39 -6.36 -10.38
CA THR A 326 -17.88 -5.65 -9.20
C THR A 326 -19.16 -4.92 -9.54
N LYS A 327 -20.19 -5.06 -8.67
CA LYS A 327 -21.46 -4.37 -8.82
C LYS A 327 -21.90 -3.76 -7.50
N ALA A 328 -21.97 -2.45 -7.45
CA ALA A 328 -22.54 -1.73 -6.33
C ALA A 328 -24.07 -1.81 -6.33
N LEU A 329 -24.65 -2.50 -5.35
CA LEU A 329 -26.09 -2.64 -5.22
C LEU A 329 -26.73 -1.43 -4.56
N ASN A 330 -26.03 -0.83 -3.61
CA ASN A 330 -26.47 0.34 -2.87
C ASN A 330 -25.26 1.09 -2.33
N GLY A 331 -25.41 2.36 -1.99
CA GLY A 331 -24.36 3.17 -1.39
C GLY A 331 -24.78 4.63 -1.28
N LYS A 332 -24.33 5.31 -0.22
CA LYS A 332 -24.57 6.73 -0.01
C LYS A 332 -23.35 7.38 0.64
N ILE A 333 -22.84 8.40 0.00
CA ILE A 333 -21.61 9.09 0.43
C ILE A 333 -21.73 9.57 1.87
N GLY A 334 -20.80 9.13 2.73
CA GLY A 334 -20.71 9.51 4.14
C GLY A 334 -21.73 8.83 5.06
N GLU A 335 -22.55 7.89 4.55
CA GLU A 335 -23.54 7.15 5.34
C GLU A 335 -23.27 5.64 5.33
N TYR A 336 -23.15 5.03 4.16
CA TYR A 336 -22.90 3.58 4.00
C TYR A 336 -22.43 3.23 2.59
#